data_58f15679ea0d96a27286e830c7e0d708
#
_entry.id   58f15679ea0d96a27286e830c7e0d708
#
_cell.length_a   1.000
_cell.length_b   1.000
_cell.length_c   1.000
_cell.angle_alpha   90.00
_cell.angle_beta   90.00
_cell.angle_gamma   90.00
#
_symmetry.space_group_name_H-M   'P 1'
#
loop_
_entity.id
_entity.type
_entity.pdbx_description
1 polymer ?
#
loop_
_entity_poly.entity_id
_entity_poly.type
_entity_poly.pdbx_seq_one_letter_code
_entity_poly.pdbx_strand_id
1 'polypeptide(L)'
;IKKLSISEDKSEAIVELSENVRKKIDDLEDDNIRFFNPNLIFEYMQKNLSYSKLFSKTGGAHCIGFLDTNSYIKAFEDVGRHNALDKLIGHISIMKINPKDIAIMTSGRLSQDMALKCINAGIKTIFTKSAPTSMAFELCKAHQITLVGFVRNSRLNIYNQGAYSKIINEDAIEMVFSEAKIDTKNRRYKVLKDTAIFLNR
;
A
#
# COMPACT_ATOMS: atom_id res chain seq x y z
N ILE A 1 -5.72 6.21 -20.82
CA ILE A 1 -5.68 5.45 -22.11
C ILE A 1 -6.65 6.11 -23.06
N LYS A 2 -6.16 6.54 -24.20
CA LYS A 2 -6.99 7.12 -25.28
C LYS A 2 -7.64 6.01 -26.10
N LYS A 3 -6.89 4.94 -26.37
CA LYS A 3 -7.37 3.78 -27.11
C LYS A 3 -6.60 2.54 -26.67
N LEU A 4 -7.29 1.41 -26.61
CA LEU A 4 -6.72 0.07 -26.43
C LEU A 4 -7.18 -0.77 -27.61
N SER A 5 -6.25 -1.36 -28.35
CA SER A 5 -6.51 -2.32 -29.40
C SER A 5 -5.76 -3.61 -29.07
N ILE A 6 -6.43 -4.74 -29.20
CA ILE A 6 -5.84 -6.08 -28.96
C ILE A 6 -5.95 -6.85 -30.27
N SER A 7 -4.85 -7.51 -30.69
CA SER A 7 -4.87 -8.37 -31.86
C SER A 7 -5.85 -9.56 -31.69
N GLU A 8 -6.36 -10.11 -32.79
CA GLU A 8 -7.33 -11.22 -32.75
C GLU A 8 -6.77 -12.45 -32.04
N ASP A 9 -5.48 -12.73 -32.21
CA ASP A 9 -4.76 -13.83 -31.54
C ASP A 9 -4.35 -13.50 -30.09
N LYS A 10 -4.66 -12.27 -29.62
CA LYS A 10 -4.31 -11.75 -28.29
C LYS A 10 -2.80 -11.72 -27.98
N SER A 11 -1.95 -11.78 -28.99
CA SER A 11 -0.50 -11.72 -28.85
C SER A 11 0.03 -10.30 -28.68
N GLU A 12 -0.70 -9.31 -29.19
CA GLU A 12 -0.30 -7.90 -29.12
C GLU A 12 -1.41 -7.02 -28.55
N ALA A 13 -0.99 -6.04 -27.75
CA ALA A 13 -1.86 -4.99 -27.25
C ALA A 13 -1.24 -3.62 -27.56
N ILE A 14 -1.93 -2.81 -28.35
CA ILE A 14 -1.53 -1.43 -28.66
C ILE A 14 -2.28 -0.49 -27.74
N VAL A 15 -1.55 0.29 -26.95
CA VAL A 15 -2.10 1.24 -26.00
C VAL A 15 -1.74 2.66 -26.44
N GLU A 16 -2.73 3.42 -26.86
CA GLU A 16 -2.56 4.85 -27.09
C GLU A 16 -2.81 5.63 -25.79
N LEU A 17 -1.84 6.42 -25.38
CA LEU A 17 -1.95 7.29 -24.20
C LEU A 17 -2.38 8.70 -24.62
N SER A 18 -3.24 9.33 -23.82
CA SER A 18 -3.50 10.76 -23.96
C SER A 18 -2.40 11.56 -23.27
N GLU A 19 -1.96 12.66 -23.90
CA GLU A 19 -0.88 13.53 -23.38
C GLU A 19 -1.17 14.16 -22.01
N ASN A 20 -2.44 14.17 -21.58
CA ASN A 20 -2.90 14.87 -20.37
C ASN A 20 -3.08 13.97 -19.13
N VAL A 21 -2.65 12.71 -19.15
CA VAL A 21 -2.89 11.78 -18.01
C VAL A 21 -2.12 12.19 -16.76
N ARG A 22 -0.96 12.81 -16.91
CA ARG A 22 -0.11 13.22 -15.76
C ARG A 22 -0.64 14.43 -15.00
N LYS A 23 -1.31 15.37 -15.66
CA LYS A 23 -1.78 16.63 -15.04
C LYS A 23 -3.00 16.49 -14.12
N LYS A 24 -3.82 15.44 -14.27
CA LYS A 24 -5.06 15.26 -13.50
C LYS A 24 -4.88 14.70 -12.09
N ILE A 25 -3.72 14.15 -11.76
CA ILE A 25 -3.49 13.48 -10.47
C ILE A 25 -3.03 14.47 -9.39
N ASP A 26 -2.37 15.56 -9.79
CA ASP A 26 -1.78 16.52 -8.86
C ASP A 26 -2.74 17.61 -8.35
N ASP A 27 -3.89 17.79 -9.01
CA ASP A 27 -4.83 18.90 -8.76
C ASP A 27 -5.92 18.60 -7.70
N LEU A 28 -5.90 17.42 -7.08
CA LEU A 28 -6.84 17.08 -6.02
C LEU A 28 -6.21 17.37 -4.66
N GLU A 29 -6.36 18.61 -4.19
CA GLU A 29 -6.18 18.95 -2.79
C GLU A 29 -7.29 18.26 -1.98
N ASP A 30 -6.95 17.13 -1.37
CA ASP A 30 -7.81 16.44 -0.42
C ASP A 30 -7.15 16.52 0.96
N ASP A 31 -7.60 17.44 1.79
CA ASP A 31 -7.07 17.70 3.14
C ASP A 31 -7.44 16.63 4.16
N ASN A 32 -8.14 15.56 3.74
CA ASN A 32 -8.57 14.50 4.64
C ASN A 32 -7.45 13.48 4.89
N ILE A 33 -6.74 13.65 6.00
CA ILE A 33 -5.78 12.66 6.48
C ILE A 33 -6.54 11.42 6.98
N ARG A 34 -6.18 10.23 6.47
CA ARG A 34 -6.76 8.96 6.90
C ARG A 34 -5.98 8.35 8.04
N PHE A 35 -6.70 7.77 8.97
CA PHE A 35 -6.13 7.13 10.14
C PHE A 35 -6.39 5.63 10.09
N PHE A 36 -5.33 4.84 10.27
CA PHE A 36 -5.40 3.39 10.27
C PHE A 36 -4.98 2.84 11.63
N ASN A 37 -5.85 2.03 12.22
CA ASN A 37 -5.53 1.28 13.44
C ASN A 37 -4.72 0.03 13.08
N PRO A 38 -3.59 -0.27 13.76
CA PRO A 38 -2.79 -1.47 13.52
C PRO A 38 -3.57 -2.78 13.56
N ASN A 39 -4.53 -2.92 14.47
CA ASN A 39 -5.34 -4.13 14.58
C ASN A 39 -6.16 -4.37 13.31
N LEU A 40 -6.76 -3.32 12.74
CA LEU A 40 -7.47 -3.39 11.46
C LEU A 40 -6.52 -3.74 10.30
N ILE A 41 -5.30 -3.20 10.32
CA ILE A 41 -4.31 -3.53 9.29
C ILE A 41 -3.97 -5.03 9.32
N PHE A 42 -3.83 -5.63 10.53
CA PHE A 42 -3.60 -7.07 10.66
C PHE A 42 -4.79 -7.89 10.16
N GLU A 43 -6.01 -7.52 10.57
CA GLU A 43 -7.24 -8.19 10.15
C GLU A 43 -7.39 -8.16 8.63
N TYR A 44 -7.23 -7.00 8.02
CA TYR A 44 -7.36 -6.86 6.58
C TYR A 44 -6.23 -7.53 5.80
N MET A 45 -5.02 -7.57 6.35
CA MET A 45 -3.94 -8.36 5.74
C MET A 45 -4.29 -9.86 5.75
N GLN A 46 -4.88 -10.37 6.82
CA GLN A 46 -5.35 -11.75 6.87
C GLN A 46 -6.50 -12.01 5.89
N LYS A 47 -7.47 -11.12 5.81
CA LYS A 47 -8.52 -11.17 4.78
C LYS A 47 -7.93 -11.18 3.38
N ASN A 48 -6.98 -10.30 3.09
CA ASN A 48 -6.30 -10.24 1.80
C ASN A 48 -5.66 -11.59 1.41
N LEU A 49 -4.99 -12.24 2.35
CA LEU A 49 -4.36 -13.55 2.10
C LEU A 49 -5.39 -14.67 1.92
N SER A 50 -6.49 -14.66 2.67
CA SER A 50 -7.54 -15.67 2.58
C SER A 50 -8.39 -15.54 1.30
N TYR A 51 -8.47 -14.36 0.72
CA TYR A 51 -9.15 -14.12 -0.56
C TYR A 51 -8.43 -14.77 -1.74
N SER A 52 -7.13 -14.97 -1.62
CA SER A 52 -6.33 -15.59 -2.67
C SER A 52 -6.48 -17.11 -2.65
N LYS A 53 -7.40 -17.62 -3.46
CA LYS A 53 -7.63 -19.06 -3.60
C LYS A 53 -6.40 -19.79 -4.14
N LEU A 54 -5.67 -19.16 -5.05
CA LEU A 54 -4.46 -19.71 -5.64
C LEU A 54 -3.33 -19.74 -4.63
N PHE A 55 -3.11 -18.63 -3.91
CA PHE A 55 -2.10 -18.56 -2.85
C PHE A 55 -2.37 -19.57 -1.74
N SER A 56 -3.61 -19.66 -1.26
CA SER A 56 -3.96 -20.58 -0.16
C SER A 56 -3.80 -22.04 -0.51
N LYS A 57 -3.98 -22.40 -1.80
CA LYS A 57 -3.84 -23.79 -2.28
C LYS A 57 -2.41 -24.17 -2.63
N THR A 58 -1.59 -23.23 -3.10
CA THR A 58 -0.31 -23.55 -3.74
C THR A 58 0.89 -22.89 -3.07
N GLY A 59 0.68 -21.80 -2.33
CA GLY A 59 1.77 -20.94 -1.86
C GLY A 59 2.52 -20.22 -2.99
N GLY A 60 2.22 -20.54 -4.25
CA GLY A 60 2.97 -20.12 -5.44
C GLY A 60 2.41 -18.87 -6.14
N ALA A 61 1.50 -18.15 -5.53
CA ALA A 61 0.93 -16.93 -6.09
C ALA A 61 1.10 -15.74 -5.15
N HIS A 62 0.91 -14.55 -5.68
CA HIS A 62 0.83 -13.31 -4.93
C HIS A 62 -0.59 -12.77 -4.92
N CYS A 63 -0.93 -12.06 -3.85
CA CYS A 63 -2.21 -11.43 -3.68
C CYS A 63 -2.02 -9.95 -3.36
N ILE A 64 -2.74 -9.09 -4.06
CA ILE A 64 -2.80 -7.66 -3.78
C ILE A 64 -4.26 -7.24 -3.71
N GLY A 65 -4.66 -6.73 -2.56
CA GLY A 65 -5.99 -6.19 -2.34
C GLY A 65 -5.95 -4.72 -2.00
N PHE A 66 -7.11 -4.11 -1.92
CA PHE A 66 -7.25 -2.75 -1.45
C PHE A 66 -8.40 -2.62 -0.46
N LEU A 67 -8.26 -1.64 0.39
CA LEU A 67 -9.31 -1.18 1.29
C LEU A 67 -9.61 0.27 1.01
N ASP A 68 -10.87 0.61 1.11
CA ASP A 68 -11.39 1.95 1.08
C ASP A 68 -11.73 2.36 2.52
N THR A 69 -11.25 3.53 2.95
CA THR A 69 -11.42 4.05 4.32
C THR A 69 -11.22 2.99 5.40
N ASN A 70 -12.26 2.21 5.75
CA ASN A 70 -12.24 1.20 6.80
C ASN A 70 -12.83 -0.14 6.34
N SER A 71 -12.92 -0.37 5.04
CA SER A 71 -13.49 -1.60 4.49
C SER A 71 -12.57 -2.26 3.49
N TYR A 72 -12.35 -3.57 3.67
CA TYR A 72 -11.65 -4.36 2.67
C TYR A 72 -12.58 -4.65 1.50
N ILE A 73 -12.16 -4.23 0.29
CA ILE A 73 -13.04 -4.27 -0.88
C ILE A 73 -12.78 -5.51 -1.74
N LYS A 74 -11.54 -5.70 -2.22
CA LYS A 74 -11.25 -6.73 -3.22
C LYS A 74 -9.78 -7.06 -3.27
N ALA A 75 -9.46 -8.32 -3.66
CA ALA A 75 -8.11 -8.77 -3.98
C ALA A 75 -7.99 -9.25 -5.42
N PHE A 76 -6.77 -9.17 -5.91
CA PHE A 76 -6.31 -9.69 -7.20
C PHE A 76 -5.14 -10.62 -6.95
N GLU A 77 -5.12 -11.75 -7.64
CA GLU A 77 -4.05 -12.73 -7.52
C GLU A 77 -3.38 -13.00 -8.85
N ASP A 78 -2.09 -13.28 -8.78
CA ASP A 78 -1.27 -13.69 -9.92
C ASP A 78 -0.01 -14.41 -9.41
N VAL A 79 0.62 -15.23 -10.25
CA VAL A 79 1.94 -15.80 -9.94
C VAL A 79 3.00 -14.70 -9.81
N GLY A 80 2.90 -13.67 -10.65
CA GLY A 80 3.75 -12.48 -10.61
C GLY A 80 3.15 -11.36 -9.76
N ARG A 81 3.85 -10.92 -8.71
CA ARG A 81 3.37 -9.81 -7.85
C ARG A 81 3.13 -8.51 -8.64
N HIS A 82 3.90 -8.26 -9.70
CA HIS A 82 3.72 -7.09 -10.56
C HIS A 82 2.41 -7.17 -11.33
N ASN A 83 2.07 -8.35 -11.86
CA ASN A 83 0.82 -8.56 -12.58
C ASN A 83 -0.40 -8.43 -11.65
N ALA A 84 -0.29 -8.95 -10.40
CA ALA A 84 -1.34 -8.76 -9.41
C ALA A 84 -1.59 -7.26 -9.12
N LEU A 85 -0.52 -6.46 -9.04
CA LEU A 85 -0.62 -5.01 -8.87
C LEU A 85 -1.23 -4.34 -10.11
N ASP A 86 -0.85 -4.74 -11.31
CA ASP A 86 -1.40 -4.20 -12.55
C ASP A 86 -2.90 -4.49 -12.69
N LYS A 87 -3.35 -5.68 -12.28
CA LYS A 87 -4.78 -6.02 -12.20
C LYS A 87 -5.54 -5.08 -11.26
N LEU A 88 -4.96 -4.78 -10.08
CA LEU A 88 -5.56 -3.84 -9.14
C LEU A 88 -5.60 -2.43 -9.73
N ILE A 89 -4.49 -1.93 -10.25
CA ILE A 89 -4.42 -0.58 -10.86
C ILE A 89 -5.41 -0.46 -12.02
N GLY A 90 -5.49 -1.47 -12.88
CA GLY A 90 -6.47 -1.51 -13.96
C GLY A 90 -7.92 -1.46 -13.43
N HIS A 91 -8.21 -2.20 -12.37
CA HIS A 91 -9.54 -2.20 -11.75
C HIS A 91 -9.93 -0.84 -11.18
N ILE A 92 -9.08 -0.23 -10.35
CA ILE A 92 -9.38 1.09 -9.78
C ILE A 92 -9.53 2.16 -10.86
N SER A 93 -8.75 2.05 -11.94
CA SER A 93 -8.83 2.95 -13.08
C SER A 93 -10.16 2.82 -13.84
N ILE A 94 -10.59 1.57 -14.13
CA ILE A 94 -11.87 1.29 -14.80
C ILE A 94 -13.06 1.74 -13.94
N MET A 95 -12.99 1.46 -12.63
CA MET A 95 -14.05 1.81 -11.69
C MET A 95 -14.03 3.29 -11.27
N LYS A 96 -13.06 4.06 -11.77
CA LYS A 96 -12.85 5.49 -11.42
C LYS A 96 -12.71 5.72 -9.91
N ILE A 97 -12.11 4.77 -9.20
CA ILE A 97 -11.81 4.89 -7.78
C ILE A 97 -10.63 5.85 -7.62
N ASN A 98 -10.76 6.85 -6.75
CA ASN A 98 -9.65 7.75 -6.48
C ASN A 98 -8.53 6.99 -5.74
N PRO A 99 -7.33 6.89 -6.30
CA PRO A 99 -6.23 6.10 -5.70
C PRO A 99 -5.71 6.67 -4.38
N LYS A 100 -5.96 7.94 -4.08
CA LYS A 100 -5.62 8.55 -2.79
C LYS A 100 -6.54 8.03 -1.67
N ASP A 101 -7.75 7.57 -2.03
CA ASP A 101 -8.77 7.11 -1.09
C ASP A 101 -8.63 5.65 -0.69
N ILE A 102 -7.66 4.97 -1.22
CA ILE A 102 -7.43 3.56 -0.91
C ILE A 102 -6.07 3.32 -0.26
N ALA A 103 -6.00 2.26 0.53
CA ALA A 103 -4.75 1.66 0.92
C ALA A 103 -4.61 0.28 0.25
N ILE A 104 -3.45 -0.02 -0.30
CA ILE A 104 -3.21 -1.34 -0.89
C ILE A 104 -2.52 -2.27 0.11
N MET A 105 -2.85 -3.56 0.01
CA MET A 105 -2.25 -4.63 0.79
C MET A 105 -1.62 -5.66 -0.11
N THR A 106 -0.32 -5.92 0.03
CA THR A 106 0.39 -6.90 -0.78
C THR A 106 1.00 -8.02 0.05
N SER A 107 0.88 -9.26 -0.44
CA SER A 107 1.54 -10.43 0.14
C SER A 107 3.06 -10.46 -0.12
N GLY A 108 3.51 -9.82 -1.20
CA GLY A 108 4.88 -9.86 -1.67
C GLY A 108 5.75 -8.71 -1.18
N ARG A 109 7.04 -8.79 -1.48
CA ARG A 109 7.98 -7.69 -1.23
C ARG A 109 7.62 -6.48 -2.10
N LEU A 110 7.79 -5.27 -1.55
CA LEU A 110 7.69 -4.04 -2.34
C LEU A 110 9.05 -3.74 -2.97
N SER A 111 9.17 -3.94 -4.28
CA SER A 111 10.35 -3.55 -5.06
C SER A 111 10.25 -2.11 -5.55
N GLN A 112 11.36 -1.57 -6.07
CA GLN A 112 11.40 -0.26 -6.72
C GLN A 112 10.31 -0.12 -7.80
N ASP A 113 10.20 -1.12 -8.69
CA ASP A 113 9.24 -1.08 -9.80
C ASP A 113 7.79 -1.08 -9.31
N MET A 114 7.50 -1.84 -8.25
CA MET A 114 6.17 -1.83 -7.63
C MET A 114 5.86 -0.48 -6.99
N ALA A 115 6.84 0.14 -6.32
CA ALA A 115 6.69 1.48 -5.77
C ALA A 115 6.42 2.51 -6.87
N LEU A 116 7.16 2.47 -7.98
CA LEU A 116 6.95 3.34 -9.14
C LEU A 116 5.55 3.15 -9.75
N LYS A 117 5.06 1.91 -9.87
CA LYS A 117 3.69 1.65 -10.33
C LYS A 117 2.64 2.29 -9.39
N CYS A 118 2.83 2.17 -8.09
CA CYS A 118 1.94 2.81 -7.10
C CYS A 118 1.97 4.34 -7.20
N ILE A 119 3.17 4.93 -7.32
CA ILE A 119 3.37 6.38 -7.49
C ILE A 119 2.65 6.86 -8.75
N ASN A 120 2.88 6.20 -9.89
CA ASN A 120 2.28 6.56 -11.17
C ASN A 120 0.75 6.38 -11.18
N ALA A 121 0.24 5.46 -10.38
CA ALA A 121 -1.20 5.26 -10.19
C ALA A 121 -1.81 6.24 -9.18
N GLY A 122 -1.01 7.05 -8.48
CA GLY A 122 -1.49 7.99 -7.46
C GLY A 122 -1.80 7.37 -6.10
N ILE A 123 -1.42 6.11 -5.85
CA ILE A 123 -1.64 5.40 -4.58
C ILE A 123 -0.72 6.01 -3.51
N LYS A 124 -1.29 6.34 -2.34
CA LYS A 124 -0.59 7.04 -1.25
C LYS A 124 -0.42 6.21 0.02
N THR A 125 -0.99 5.00 0.08
CA THR A 125 -0.90 4.13 1.27
C THR A 125 -0.63 2.69 0.86
N ILE A 126 0.45 2.11 1.40
CA ILE A 126 0.91 0.76 1.04
C ILE A 126 1.20 -0.04 2.31
N PHE A 127 0.53 -1.17 2.46
CA PHE A 127 0.78 -2.17 3.49
C PHE A 127 1.33 -3.44 2.85
N THR A 128 2.47 -3.93 3.30
CA THR A 128 3.05 -5.16 2.77
C THR A 128 3.29 -6.19 3.87
N LYS A 129 2.96 -7.45 3.61
CA LYS A 129 3.29 -8.58 4.49
C LYS A 129 4.79 -8.80 4.60
N SER A 130 5.54 -8.41 3.57
CA SER A 130 6.97 -8.63 3.42
C SER A 130 7.77 -7.34 3.59
N ALA A 131 9.06 -7.36 3.27
CA ALA A 131 9.93 -6.20 3.33
C ALA A 131 9.80 -5.30 2.09
N PRO A 132 9.90 -3.97 2.20
CA PRO A 132 10.27 -3.13 1.09
C PRO A 132 11.78 -3.22 0.82
N THR A 133 12.20 -2.94 -0.41
CA THR A 133 13.61 -2.69 -0.72
C THR A 133 13.99 -1.27 -0.31
N SER A 134 15.30 -1.00 -0.13
CA SER A 134 15.79 0.36 0.19
C SER A 134 15.35 1.39 -0.84
N MET A 135 15.43 1.06 -2.14
CA MET A 135 14.97 1.95 -3.21
C MET A 135 13.46 2.21 -3.17
N ALA A 136 12.64 1.19 -2.84
CA ALA A 136 11.21 1.38 -2.67
C ALA A 136 10.90 2.29 -1.48
N PHE A 137 11.64 2.16 -0.38
CA PHE A 137 11.54 3.04 0.78
C PHE A 137 11.83 4.50 0.42
N GLU A 138 12.97 4.76 -0.24
CA GLU A 138 13.36 6.13 -0.64
C GLU A 138 12.32 6.77 -1.58
N LEU A 139 11.79 6.00 -2.53
CA LEU A 139 10.71 6.47 -3.41
C LEU A 139 9.43 6.80 -2.64
N CYS A 140 9.01 5.92 -1.73
CA CYS A 140 7.83 6.17 -0.91
C CYS A 140 8.00 7.42 -0.03
N LYS A 141 9.19 7.61 0.55
CA LYS A 141 9.53 8.79 1.35
C LYS A 141 9.47 10.07 0.50
N ALA A 142 10.12 10.07 -0.67
CA ALA A 142 10.16 11.22 -1.57
C ALA A 142 8.76 11.63 -2.08
N HIS A 143 7.86 10.66 -2.29
CA HIS A 143 6.49 10.88 -2.76
C HIS A 143 5.44 10.91 -1.65
N GLN A 144 5.87 11.01 -0.39
CA GLN A 144 5.02 11.11 0.80
C GLN A 144 3.97 9.98 0.88
N ILE A 145 4.37 8.76 0.53
CA ILE A 145 3.55 7.55 0.61
C ILE A 145 3.70 6.93 1.99
N THR A 146 2.61 6.64 2.68
CA THR A 146 2.65 5.85 3.91
C THR A 146 3.01 4.41 3.57
N LEU A 147 4.11 3.93 4.15
CA LEU A 147 4.65 2.60 3.91
C LEU A 147 4.78 1.83 5.21
N VAL A 148 4.03 0.72 5.29
CA VAL A 148 4.09 -0.24 6.41
C VAL A 148 4.49 -1.60 5.86
N GLY A 149 5.50 -2.21 6.47
CA GLY A 149 5.99 -3.52 6.08
C GLY A 149 5.94 -4.54 7.21
N PHE A 150 6.23 -5.80 6.88
CA PHE A 150 6.22 -6.93 7.82
C PHE A 150 4.89 -7.09 8.58
N VAL A 151 3.76 -6.79 7.91
CA VAL A 151 2.43 -6.92 8.50
C VAL A 151 2.08 -8.39 8.67
N ARG A 152 2.43 -8.95 9.84
CA ARG A 152 2.22 -10.37 10.17
C ARG A 152 2.36 -10.62 11.68
N ASN A 153 1.63 -11.62 12.20
CA ASN A 153 1.77 -12.08 13.59
C ASN A 153 1.66 -10.95 14.63
N SER A 154 0.70 -10.04 14.46
CA SER A 154 0.50 -8.85 15.29
C SER A 154 1.75 -7.93 15.38
N ARG A 155 2.59 -7.96 14.35
CA ARG A 155 3.79 -7.14 14.21
C ARG A 155 3.75 -6.42 12.87
N LEU A 156 4.14 -5.14 12.88
CA LEU A 156 4.34 -4.32 11.68
C LEU A 156 5.48 -3.32 11.91
N ASN A 157 6.08 -2.88 10.82
CA ASN A 157 7.09 -1.83 10.83
C ASN A 157 6.56 -0.66 10.00
N ILE A 158 6.49 0.52 10.61
CA ILE A 158 6.16 1.75 9.90
C ILE A 158 7.47 2.33 9.36
N TYR A 159 7.65 2.30 8.05
CA TYR A 159 8.82 2.82 7.37
C TYR A 159 8.70 4.32 7.08
N ASN A 160 7.52 4.74 6.67
CA ASN A 160 7.21 6.13 6.38
C ASN A 160 5.75 6.42 6.67
N GLN A 161 5.46 7.59 7.22
CA GLN A 161 4.11 8.14 7.31
C GLN A 161 4.00 9.34 6.38
N GLY A 162 3.28 9.15 5.29
CA GLY A 162 3.06 10.15 4.27
C GLY A 162 2.06 11.24 4.69
N ALA A 163 1.74 12.13 3.77
CA ALA A 163 0.82 13.24 4.03
C ALA A 163 -0.65 12.80 4.12
N TYR A 164 -1.02 11.73 3.40
CA TYR A 164 -2.43 11.32 3.20
C TYR A 164 -2.95 10.30 4.20
N SER A 165 -2.07 9.66 4.96
CA SER A 165 -2.50 8.68 5.96
C SER A 165 -1.52 8.54 7.11
N LYS A 166 -2.05 8.25 8.29
CA LYS A 166 -1.29 8.02 9.53
C LYS A 166 -1.69 6.70 10.16
N ILE A 167 -0.73 6.04 10.77
CA ILE A 167 -0.97 4.85 11.59
C ILE A 167 -1.06 5.33 13.03
N ILE A 168 -2.22 5.08 13.66
CA ILE A 168 -2.48 5.49 15.04
C ILE A 168 -2.76 4.24 15.85
N ASN A 169 -2.04 4.08 16.95
CA ASN A 169 -2.43 3.16 18.02
C ASN A 169 -3.12 3.97 19.11
N GLU A 170 -4.30 3.51 19.56
CA GLU A 170 -5.05 4.19 20.63
C GLU A 170 -4.21 4.37 21.90
N ASP A 171 -3.34 3.40 22.20
CA ASP A 171 -2.39 3.47 23.32
C ASP A 171 -1.21 4.46 23.07
N ALA A 172 -1.03 4.96 21.83
CA ALA A 172 0.07 5.81 21.40
C ALA A 172 -0.37 7.24 21.03
N ILE A 173 -1.66 7.55 21.13
CA ILE A 173 -2.19 8.90 20.84
C ILE A 173 -1.51 9.95 21.73
N GLU A 174 -1.23 9.62 22.98
CA GLU A 174 -0.49 10.51 23.89
C GLU A 174 0.96 10.73 23.47
N MET A 175 1.58 9.79 22.74
CA MET A 175 2.99 9.89 22.31
C MET A 175 3.20 10.66 21.01
N VAL A 176 2.19 10.74 20.15
CA VAL A 176 2.30 11.44 18.84
C VAL A 176 2.10 12.96 19.01
N PHE A 177 1.36 13.40 20.02
CA PHE A 177 1.03 14.80 20.25
C PHE A 177 1.80 15.46 21.39
N SER A 178 2.52 14.69 22.20
CA SER A 178 3.48 15.27 23.14
C SER A 178 4.89 15.06 22.58
N GLU A 179 5.69 16.10 22.49
CA GLU A 179 7.15 15.98 22.40
C GLU A 179 7.73 15.28 23.65
N ALA A 180 6.96 14.33 24.21
CA ALA A 180 7.17 13.70 25.47
C ALA A 180 8.27 12.65 25.38
N LYS A 181 9.20 12.80 26.25
CA LYS A 181 10.21 11.88 26.76
C LYS A 181 9.76 10.42 26.55
N ILE A 182 10.29 9.77 25.54
CA ILE A 182 10.11 8.35 25.29
C ILE A 182 10.71 7.58 26.48
N ASP A 183 9.88 6.89 27.24
CA ASP A 183 10.34 5.98 28.26
C ASP A 183 11.04 4.79 27.60
N THR A 184 12.37 4.82 27.59
CA THR A 184 13.22 3.80 26.98
C THR A 184 13.14 2.43 27.70
N LYS A 185 12.41 2.34 28.81
CA LYS A 185 12.20 1.09 29.55
C LYS A 185 11.05 0.25 29.00
N ASN A 186 10.16 0.83 28.23
CA ASN A 186 9.04 0.10 27.63
C ASN A 186 9.47 -0.52 26.30
N ARG A 187 9.80 -1.83 26.32
CA ARG A 187 10.30 -2.60 25.15
C ARG A 187 9.31 -2.70 23.97
N ARG A 188 8.14 -2.08 24.04
CA ARG A 188 7.10 -2.17 23.01
C ARG A 188 7.35 -1.26 21.79
N TYR A 189 8.16 -0.20 21.96
CA TYR A 189 8.39 0.77 20.90
C TYR A 189 9.88 1.08 20.79
N LYS A 190 10.44 0.87 19.62
CA LYS A 190 11.77 1.37 19.29
C LYS A 190 11.60 2.37 18.16
N VAL A 191 11.74 3.64 18.48
CA VAL A 191 11.87 4.69 17.49
C VAL A 191 13.32 4.68 17.03
N LEU A 192 13.54 4.24 15.81
CA LEU A 192 14.81 4.51 15.15
C LEU A 192 14.71 5.94 14.66
N LYS A 193 15.60 6.82 15.12
CA LYS A 193 15.69 8.20 14.67
C LYS A 193 15.59 8.19 13.15
N ASP A 194 14.60 8.93 12.67
CA ASP A 194 14.35 9.33 11.29
C ASP A 194 13.63 8.35 10.36
N THR A 195 13.36 7.05 10.69
CA THR A 195 12.90 6.18 9.60
C THR A 195 11.94 5.04 9.90
N ALA A 196 11.80 4.55 11.13
CA ALA A 196 10.87 3.45 11.38
C ALA A 196 10.36 3.39 12.82
N ILE A 197 9.07 3.12 12.97
CA ILE A 197 8.44 2.76 14.24
C ILE A 197 8.13 1.27 14.21
N PHE A 198 8.62 0.51 15.20
CA PHE A 198 8.33 -0.91 15.34
C PHE A 198 7.27 -1.10 16.42
N LEU A 199 6.13 -1.67 16.05
CA LEU A 199 5.09 -2.06 16.98
C LEU A 199 5.18 -3.57 17.20
N ASN A 200 5.55 -4.00 18.42
CA ASN A 200 5.54 -5.39 18.85
C ASN A 200 4.44 -5.54 19.92
N ARG A 201 3.58 -6.52 19.77
CA ARG A 201 2.77 -7.07 20.85
C ARG A 201 3.46 -8.25 21.47
#